data_6eea64d901b88155178a0bfd36dd6a67
#
_entry.id   6eea64d901b88155178a0bfd36dd6a67
#
_cell.length_a   1.000
_cell.length_b   1.000
_cell.length_c   1.000
_cell.angle_alpha   90.00
_cell.angle_beta   90.00
_cell.angle_gamma   90.00
#
_symmetry.space_group_name_H-M   'P 1'
#
loop_
_entity.id
_entity.type
_entity.pdbx_description
1 polymer ?
#
loop_
_entity_poly.entity_id
_entity_poly.type
_entity_poly.pdbx_seq_one_letter_code
_entity_poly.pdbx_strand_id
1 'polypeptide(L)'
;MKFSHTKLTTCINNPMDYNLSYKIGIHVKEKPKYFSIGSAMHWGFENNTEDLTQWFQENGSFEQRITYSQEQEQAEAMCHGYFHNLDKIMDEVLKDYDTGKRVNVIEEFHELELTSKLKSLKDPNIEYEFMGIIDLLFLTEKGFIIIDYKSSSEIPDFDKYLDQIYRYRYLLNYVFPEVPIYKIGVINIVKSRIKKLKSENDEQFRTRWKNQYEVYPNHLINVHCFDNSKLDDEAFNDYILNFRRQADLATSIDENGLYFINYQNAKEPYKSEYYDIYFDKPNAYLEYNIKDTILDPDNNVLTTKRDCVKSDMLVISKPNVMYNYKQYEKEKIANLKMNDVEFDDYLHSKYEVDDELLNLYKSTFNFVLQQK
;
A
#
# COMPACT_ATOMS: atom_id res chain seq x y z
N MET A 1 -17.38 -1.37 10.69
CA MET A 1 -15.93 -1.16 10.42
C MET A 1 -15.72 -1.15 8.91
N LYS A 2 -14.78 -0.34 8.40
CA LYS A 2 -14.44 -0.28 6.97
C LYS A 2 -13.10 -0.97 6.73
N PHE A 3 -13.07 -1.92 5.82
CA PHE A 3 -11.88 -2.69 5.43
C PHE A 3 -11.50 -2.43 3.98
N SER A 4 -10.20 -2.50 3.69
CA SER A 4 -9.64 -2.79 2.37
C SER A 4 -8.90 -4.13 2.43
N HIS A 5 -8.45 -4.65 1.26
CA HIS A 5 -7.61 -5.85 1.24
C HIS A 5 -6.40 -5.70 2.17
N THR A 6 -5.61 -4.64 1.98
CA THR A 6 -4.40 -4.39 2.77
C THR A 6 -4.70 -4.22 4.26
N LYS A 7 -5.71 -3.41 4.60
CA LYS A 7 -6.09 -3.15 6.00
C LYS A 7 -6.50 -4.43 6.73
N LEU A 8 -7.32 -5.27 6.10
CA LEU A 8 -7.76 -6.54 6.67
C LEU A 8 -6.60 -7.52 6.82
N THR A 9 -5.80 -7.69 5.77
CA THR A 9 -4.64 -8.58 5.76
C THR A 9 -3.59 -8.16 6.80
N THR A 10 -3.35 -6.86 6.95
CA THR A 10 -2.45 -6.34 8.00
C THR A 10 -2.99 -6.67 9.39
N CYS A 11 -4.29 -6.45 9.64
CA CYS A 11 -4.90 -6.75 10.94
C CYS A 11 -4.78 -8.24 11.33
N ILE A 12 -4.95 -9.13 10.36
CA ILE A 12 -4.85 -10.59 10.60
C ILE A 12 -3.40 -11.04 10.77
N ASN A 13 -2.50 -10.55 9.93
CA ASN A 13 -1.12 -11.02 9.88
C ASN A 13 -0.25 -10.42 11.00
N ASN A 14 -0.46 -9.16 11.33
CA ASN A 14 0.23 -8.48 12.42
C ASN A 14 -0.67 -7.38 13.03
N PRO A 15 -1.49 -7.70 14.03
CA PRO A 15 -2.40 -6.75 14.65
C PRO A 15 -1.73 -5.47 15.18
N MET A 16 -0.47 -5.55 15.60
CA MET A 16 0.26 -4.35 16.04
C MET A 16 0.59 -3.42 14.87
N ASP A 17 0.97 -3.94 13.68
CA ASP A 17 1.14 -3.10 12.48
C ASP A 17 -0.17 -2.39 12.12
N TYR A 18 -1.30 -3.11 12.24
CA TYR A 18 -2.61 -2.53 12.02
C TYR A 18 -2.90 -1.39 13.02
N ASN A 19 -2.63 -1.61 14.30
CA ASN A 19 -2.82 -0.59 15.33
C ASN A 19 -1.97 0.64 15.03
N LEU A 20 -0.68 0.47 14.78
CA LEU A 20 0.24 1.57 14.50
C LEU A 20 -0.16 2.35 13.24
N SER A 21 -0.45 1.65 12.12
CA SER A 21 -0.78 2.30 10.85
C SER A 21 -2.16 2.93 10.80
N TYR A 22 -3.18 2.21 11.30
CA TYR A 22 -4.58 2.56 11.00
C TYR A 22 -5.36 3.11 12.20
N LYS A 23 -4.89 2.87 13.43
CA LYS A 23 -5.53 3.41 14.64
C LYS A 23 -4.75 4.62 15.17
N ILE A 24 -3.46 4.48 15.36
CA ILE A 24 -2.61 5.56 15.87
C ILE A 24 -2.16 6.48 14.72
N GLY A 25 -1.97 5.94 13.51
CA GLY A 25 -1.55 6.71 12.34
C GLY A 25 -0.05 6.98 12.29
N ILE A 26 0.75 6.15 12.95
CA ILE A 26 2.21 6.21 12.86
C ILE A 26 2.65 5.57 11.54
N HIS A 27 3.48 6.25 10.79
CA HIS A 27 4.06 5.75 9.56
C HIS A 27 5.56 5.99 9.53
N VAL A 28 6.28 5.07 8.88
CA VAL A 28 7.69 5.29 8.62
C VAL A 28 7.88 6.55 7.78
N LYS A 29 8.84 7.35 8.17
CA LYS A 29 9.13 8.66 7.56
C LYS A 29 9.47 8.54 6.08
N GLU A 30 10.34 7.62 5.75
CA GLU A 30 10.71 7.33 4.37
C GLU A 30 10.49 5.84 4.11
N LYS A 31 9.56 5.52 3.22
CA LYS A 31 9.40 4.15 2.74
C LYS A 31 10.66 3.75 1.99
N PRO A 32 11.09 2.48 2.10
CA PRO A 32 12.19 1.99 1.28
C PRO A 32 11.95 2.34 -0.19
N LYS A 33 12.97 2.92 -0.83
CA LYS A 33 12.89 3.48 -2.20
C LYS A 33 12.30 2.51 -3.22
N TYR A 34 12.55 1.22 -3.07
CA TYR A 34 12.05 0.19 -3.97
C TYR A 34 10.52 0.01 -3.96
N PHE A 35 9.81 0.51 -2.93
CA PHE A 35 8.34 0.50 -2.92
C PHE A 35 7.74 1.50 -3.90
N SER A 36 8.46 2.60 -4.19
CA SER A 36 8.01 3.61 -5.15
C SER A 36 7.87 3.05 -6.56
N ILE A 37 8.71 2.08 -6.95
CA ILE A 37 8.72 1.51 -8.30
C ILE A 37 7.36 0.93 -8.68
N GLY A 38 6.77 0.09 -7.81
CA GLY A 38 5.46 -0.51 -8.08
C GLY A 38 4.35 0.51 -8.21
N SER A 39 4.26 1.45 -7.25
CA SER A 39 3.22 2.48 -7.26
C SER A 39 3.36 3.44 -8.45
N ALA A 40 4.59 3.82 -8.81
CA ALA A 40 4.85 4.65 -9.98
C ALA A 40 4.47 3.92 -11.29
N MET A 41 4.76 2.62 -11.38
CA MET A 41 4.38 1.79 -12.52
C MET A 41 2.86 1.74 -12.70
N HIS A 42 2.08 1.49 -11.63
CA HIS A 42 0.61 1.51 -11.68
C HIS A 42 0.08 2.85 -12.18
N TRP A 43 0.62 3.95 -11.63
CA TRP A 43 0.25 5.29 -12.08
C TRP A 43 0.59 5.52 -13.57
N GLY A 44 1.73 5.01 -14.03
CA GLY A 44 2.12 5.07 -15.45
C GLY A 44 1.13 4.33 -16.36
N PHE A 45 0.64 3.17 -15.94
CA PHE A 45 -0.36 2.39 -16.68
C PHE A 45 -1.71 3.11 -16.71
N GLU A 46 -2.18 3.60 -15.57
CA GLU A 46 -3.43 4.37 -15.46
C GLU A 46 -3.40 5.62 -16.35
N ASN A 47 -2.29 6.35 -16.38
CA ASN A 47 -2.13 7.59 -17.13
C ASN A 47 -1.58 7.40 -18.54
N ASN A 48 -1.41 6.14 -18.99
CA ASN A 48 -0.88 5.77 -20.30
C ASN A 48 0.42 6.51 -20.65
N THR A 49 1.38 6.50 -19.70
CA THR A 49 2.66 7.21 -19.84
C THR A 49 3.85 6.40 -19.35
N GLU A 50 4.97 6.56 -20.06
CA GLU A 50 6.28 6.06 -19.62
C GLU A 50 7.05 7.08 -18.80
N ASP A 51 6.69 8.36 -18.88
CA ASP A 51 7.34 9.45 -18.12
C ASP A 51 6.71 9.53 -16.74
N LEU A 52 7.46 9.14 -15.72
CA LEU A 52 7.03 9.09 -14.32
C LEU A 52 7.57 10.28 -13.50
N THR A 53 8.13 11.28 -14.16
CA THR A 53 8.75 12.44 -13.50
C THR A 53 7.77 13.13 -12.54
N GLN A 54 6.53 13.38 -13.00
CA GLN A 54 5.51 14.00 -12.15
C GLN A 54 5.22 13.15 -10.92
N TRP A 55 5.02 11.85 -11.10
CA TRP A 55 4.72 10.96 -9.98
C TRP A 55 5.83 10.98 -8.92
N PHE A 56 7.10 10.90 -9.35
CA PHE A 56 8.24 10.92 -8.42
C PHE A 56 8.42 12.26 -7.73
N GLN A 57 8.14 13.37 -8.41
CA GLN A 57 8.17 14.71 -7.81
C GLN A 57 7.12 14.88 -6.72
N GLU A 58 5.95 14.27 -6.86
CA GLU A 58 4.84 14.37 -5.91
C GLU A 58 4.93 13.32 -4.79
N ASN A 59 5.30 12.08 -5.10
CA ASN A 59 5.15 10.91 -4.23
C ASN A 59 6.48 10.25 -3.83
N GLY A 60 7.58 10.61 -4.46
CA GLY A 60 8.90 10.07 -4.16
C GLY A 60 9.43 10.48 -2.79
N SER A 61 10.49 9.81 -2.31
CA SER A 61 11.28 10.28 -1.17
C SER A 61 11.88 11.66 -1.46
N PHE A 62 12.36 12.35 -0.43
CA PHE A 62 12.97 13.67 -0.62
C PHE A 62 14.05 13.66 -1.72
N GLU A 63 14.92 12.67 -1.74
CA GLU A 63 15.96 12.54 -2.77
C GLU A 63 15.37 12.28 -4.15
N GLN A 64 14.36 11.41 -4.26
CA GLN A 64 13.67 11.09 -5.53
C GLN A 64 12.88 12.28 -6.10
N ARG A 65 12.44 13.23 -5.27
CA ARG A 65 11.74 14.44 -5.73
C ARG A 65 12.64 15.46 -6.40
N ILE A 66 13.93 15.48 -6.05
CA ILE A 66 14.88 16.49 -6.50
C ILE A 66 15.91 15.96 -7.48
N THR A 67 16.02 14.63 -7.62
CA THR A 67 16.95 13.98 -8.53
C THR A 67 16.27 12.88 -9.31
N TYR A 68 16.67 12.69 -10.56
CA TYR A 68 16.26 11.55 -11.35
C TYR A 68 16.92 10.28 -10.79
N SER A 69 16.12 9.47 -10.10
CA SER A 69 16.62 8.33 -9.32
C SER A 69 16.69 7.03 -10.14
N GLN A 70 17.49 6.07 -9.67
CA GLN A 70 17.57 4.75 -10.29
C GLN A 70 16.21 4.02 -10.22
N GLU A 71 15.42 4.24 -9.18
CA GLU A 71 14.07 3.69 -9.05
C GLU A 71 13.12 4.27 -10.09
N GLN A 72 13.26 5.56 -10.42
CA GLN A 72 12.51 6.19 -11.51
C GLN A 72 12.91 5.57 -12.85
N GLU A 73 14.21 5.48 -13.14
CA GLU A 73 14.70 4.83 -14.36
C GLU A 73 14.17 3.41 -14.51
N GLN A 74 14.12 2.65 -13.40
CA GLN A 74 13.60 1.28 -13.42
C GLN A 74 12.10 1.24 -13.69
N ALA A 75 11.32 2.10 -13.03
CA ALA A 75 9.87 2.15 -13.21
C ALA A 75 9.51 2.58 -14.65
N GLU A 76 10.20 3.57 -15.21
CA GLU A 76 10.03 4.02 -16.59
C GLU A 76 10.40 2.92 -17.61
N ALA A 77 11.48 2.16 -17.34
CA ALA A 77 11.83 1.02 -18.20
C ALA A 77 10.76 -0.09 -18.14
N MET A 78 10.14 -0.32 -16.98
CA MET A 78 9.04 -1.28 -16.83
C MET A 78 7.78 -0.81 -17.57
N CYS A 79 7.41 0.47 -17.47
CA CYS A 79 6.30 1.05 -18.25
C CYS A 79 6.56 0.96 -19.75
N HIS A 80 7.78 1.31 -20.19
CA HIS A 80 8.18 1.12 -21.58
C HIS A 80 7.99 -0.33 -22.06
N GLY A 81 8.45 -1.28 -21.25
CA GLY A 81 8.31 -2.70 -21.55
C GLY A 81 6.85 -3.14 -21.70
N TYR A 82 5.98 -2.66 -20.81
CA TYR A 82 4.55 -2.92 -20.87
C TYR A 82 3.93 -2.37 -22.15
N PHE A 83 4.12 -1.08 -22.45
CA PHE A 83 3.52 -0.45 -23.64
C PHE A 83 4.08 -0.99 -24.95
N HIS A 84 5.39 -1.26 -25.01
CA HIS A 84 6.01 -1.87 -26.17
C HIS A 84 5.45 -3.27 -26.49
N ASN A 85 5.06 -4.03 -25.47
CA ASN A 85 4.52 -5.37 -25.62
C ASN A 85 3.00 -5.45 -25.45
N LEU A 86 2.30 -4.32 -25.43
CA LEU A 86 0.88 -4.24 -25.07
C LEU A 86 0.01 -5.19 -25.91
N ASP A 87 0.22 -5.23 -27.22
CA ASP A 87 -0.55 -6.12 -28.11
C ASP A 87 -0.41 -7.60 -27.71
N LYS A 88 0.81 -8.04 -27.40
CA LYS A 88 1.06 -9.43 -26.97
C LYS A 88 0.45 -9.72 -25.60
N ILE A 89 0.53 -8.76 -24.68
CA ILE A 89 -0.08 -8.86 -23.36
C ILE A 89 -1.60 -8.99 -23.52
N MET A 90 -2.21 -8.14 -24.34
CA MET A 90 -3.66 -8.18 -24.59
C MET A 90 -4.08 -9.43 -25.37
N ASP A 91 -3.23 -9.97 -26.25
CA ASP A 91 -3.50 -11.27 -26.89
C ASP A 91 -3.67 -12.39 -25.86
N GLU A 92 -2.87 -12.43 -24.79
CA GLU A 92 -3.00 -13.44 -23.74
C GLU A 92 -4.15 -13.14 -22.76
N VAL A 93 -4.32 -11.88 -22.36
CA VAL A 93 -5.38 -11.46 -21.43
C VAL A 93 -6.76 -11.68 -22.03
N LEU A 94 -6.96 -11.24 -23.28
CA LEU A 94 -8.26 -11.26 -23.94
C LEU A 94 -8.53 -12.56 -24.74
N LYS A 95 -7.59 -13.50 -24.72
CA LYS A 95 -7.74 -14.77 -25.45
C LYS A 95 -8.93 -15.57 -24.92
N ASP A 96 -9.83 -15.91 -25.80
CA ASP A 96 -10.92 -16.82 -25.54
C ASP A 96 -10.40 -18.27 -25.51
N TYR A 97 -10.72 -19.00 -24.45
CA TYR A 97 -10.23 -20.38 -24.28
C TYR A 97 -10.76 -21.34 -25.33
N ASP A 98 -11.99 -21.13 -25.82
CA ASP A 98 -12.65 -22.05 -26.77
C ASP A 98 -12.23 -21.79 -28.21
N THR A 99 -12.11 -20.52 -28.58
CA THR A 99 -11.88 -20.11 -29.97
C THR A 99 -10.42 -19.74 -30.25
N GLY A 100 -9.64 -19.46 -29.21
CA GLY A 100 -8.27 -18.96 -29.30
C GLY A 100 -8.14 -17.52 -29.82
N LYS A 101 -9.26 -16.82 -30.08
CA LYS A 101 -9.29 -15.44 -30.55
C LYS A 101 -9.47 -14.47 -29.37
N ARG A 102 -9.21 -13.19 -29.59
CA ARG A 102 -9.56 -12.16 -28.58
C ARG A 102 -11.08 -12.07 -28.43
N VAL A 103 -11.55 -11.98 -27.18
CA VAL A 103 -12.93 -11.58 -26.89
C VAL A 103 -13.11 -10.10 -27.22
N ASN A 104 -14.33 -9.71 -27.54
CA ASN A 104 -14.65 -8.32 -27.84
C ASN A 104 -14.78 -7.52 -26.53
N VAL A 105 -13.96 -6.48 -26.38
CA VAL A 105 -14.01 -5.55 -25.25
C VAL A 105 -15.07 -4.49 -25.52
N ILE A 106 -15.99 -4.32 -24.57
CA ILE A 106 -17.04 -3.32 -24.59
C ILE A 106 -16.55 -2.05 -23.91
N GLU A 107 -15.89 -2.21 -22.74
CA GLU A 107 -15.39 -1.10 -21.93
C GLU A 107 -14.16 -1.55 -21.12
N GLU A 108 -13.25 -0.61 -20.85
CA GLU A 108 -12.03 -0.82 -20.08
C GLU A 108 -12.00 0.20 -18.93
N PHE A 109 -11.64 -0.29 -17.72
CA PHE A 109 -11.56 0.53 -16.52
C PHE A 109 -10.19 0.34 -15.87
N HIS A 110 -9.57 1.44 -15.46
CA HIS A 110 -8.35 1.47 -14.67
C HIS A 110 -8.65 2.01 -13.27
N GLU A 111 -7.98 1.46 -12.25
CA GLU A 111 -8.09 1.89 -10.85
C GLU A 111 -9.57 2.03 -10.40
N LEU A 112 -10.42 1.06 -10.78
CA LEU A 112 -11.85 1.11 -10.48
C LEU A 112 -12.09 0.87 -8.98
N GLU A 113 -12.49 1.94 -8.27
CA GLU A 113 -12.87 1.84 -6.87
C GLU A 113 -14.29 1.32 -6.71
N LEU A 114 -14.46 0.24 -5.95
CA LEU A 114 -15.75 -0.36 -5.61
C LEU A 114 -15.89 -0.53 -4.10
N THR A 115 -17.13 -0.44 -3.64
CA THR A 115 -17.50 -0.66 -2.25
C THR A 115 -18.64 -1.67 -2.15
N SER A 116 -18.56 -2.55 -1.17
CA SER A 116 -19.57 -3.55 -0.88
C SER A 116 -19.85 -3.66 0.62
N LYS A 117 -20.89 -4.39 0.97
CA LYS A 117 -21.20 -4.79 2.33
C LYS A 117 -20.93 -6.27 2.53
N LEU A 118 -20.19 -6.61 3.57
CA LEU A 118 -19.86 -7.97 3.96
C LEU A 118 -20.55 -8.29 5.28
N LYS A 119 -21.45 -9.30 5.29
CA LYS A 119 -22.16 -9.69 6.51
C LYS A 119 -21.29 -10.52 7.43
N SER A 120 -21.32 -10.22 8.73
CA SER A 120 -20.72 -11.05 9.76
C SER A 120 -21.26 -12.48 9.72
N LEU A 121 -20.42 -13.45 10.09
CA LEU A 121 -20.86 -14.82 10.33
C LEU A 121 -21.43 -15.00 11.75
N LYS A 122 -20.94 -14.19 12.71
CA LYS A 122 -21.35 -14.27 14.11
C LYS A 122 -22.73 -13.65 14.34
N ASP A 123 -23.01 -12.53 13.68
CA ASP A 123 -24.30 -11.82 13.77
C ASP A 123 -24.70 -11.29 12.39
N PRO A 124 -25.73 -11.85 11.74
CA PRO A 124 -26.19 -11.39 10.42
C PRO A 124 -26.68 -9.94 10.36
N ASN A 125 -26.93 -9.30 11.51
CA ASN A 125 -27.30 -7.89 11.57
C ASN A 125 -26.09 -6.96 11.51
N ILE A 126 -24.87 -7.49 11.67
CA ILE A 126 -23.64 -6.73 11.55
C ILE A 126 -23.16 -6.79 10.10
N GLU A 127 -22.98 -5.63 9.50
CA GLU A 127 -22.41 -5.47 8.17
C GLU A 127 -21.09 -4.68 8.26
N TYR A 128 -20.07 -5.17 7.58
CA TYR A 128 -18.81 -4.49 7.38
C TYR A 128 -18.79 -3.82 6.01
N GLU A 129 -18.29 -2.61 5.91
CA GLU A 129 -17.99 -2.00 4.64
C GLU A 129 -16.65 -2.52 4.12
N PHE A 130 -16.63 -3.02 2.90
CA PHE A 130 -15.40 -3.45 2.24
C PHE A 130 -15.22 -2.68 0.93
N MET A 131 -14.03 -2.10 0.76
CA MET A 131 -13.65 -1.38 -0.44
C MET A 131 -12.40 -2.00 -1.09
N GLY A 132 -12.31 -1.89 -2.38
CA GLY A 132 -11.13 -2.26 -3.16
C GLY A 132 -11.04 -1.44 -4.43
N ILE A 133 -9.83 -1.36 -4.94
CA ILE A 133 -9.50 -0.72 -6.21
C ILE A 133 -8.99 -1.82 -7.13
N ILE A 134 -9.62 -2.00 -8.28
CA ILE A 134 -9.24 -2.99 -9.28
C ILE A 134 -8.32 -2.30 -10.28
N ASP A 135 -7.09 -2.79 -10.41
CA ASP A 135 -6.07 -2.15 -11.24
C ASP A 135 -6.49 -2.05 -12.72
N LEU A 136 -7.01 -3.16 -13.28
CA LEU A 136 -7.51 -3.21 -14.65
C LEU A 136 -8.71 -4.15 -14.74
N LEU A 137 -9.80 -3.66 -15.31
CA LEU A 137 -11.04 -4.41 -15.54
C LEU A 137 -11.51 -4.23 -16.97
N PHE A 138 -11.76 -5.32 -17.66
CA PHE A 138 -12.46 -5.30 -18.94
C PHE A 138 -13.89 -5.80 -18.79
N LEU A 139 -14.85 -5.03 -19.29
CA LEU A 139 -16.19 -5.54 -19.60
C LEU A 139 -16.16 -6.07 -21.03
N THR A 140 -16.46 -7.34 -21.20
CA THR A 140 -16.48 -8.01 -22.49
C THR A 140 -17.85 -8.60 -22.78
N GLU A 141 -18.08 -9.06 -24.01
CA GLU A 141 -19.29 -9.79 -24.41
C GLU A 141 -19.53 -11.08 -23.61
N LYS A 142 -18.47 -11.63 -22.96
CA LYS A 142 -18.53 -12.84 -22.14
C LYS A 142 -18.59 -12.59 -20.64
N GLY A 143 -18.43 -11.32 -20.20
CA GLY A 143 -18.38 -10.92 -18.81
C GLY A 143 -17.11 -10.18 -18.46
N PHE A 144 -16.85 -10.03 -17.17
CA PHE A 144 -15.69 -9.29 -16.66
C PHE A 144 -14.40 -10.12 -16.75
N ILE A 145 -13.31 -9.44 -17.15
CA ILE A 145 -11.93 -9.93 -16.99
C ILE A 145 -11.25 -9.04 -15.96
N ILE A 146 -10.83 -9.63 -14.84
CA ILE A 146 -10.15 -8.94 -13.74
C ILE A 146 -8.64 -9.17 -13.88
N ILE A 147 -7.87 -8.11 -13.96
CA ILE A 147 -6.41 -8.15 -14.02
C ILE A 147 -5.82 -7.30 -12.89
N ASP A 148 -4.84 -7.85 -12.21
CA ASP A 148 -4.09 -7.20 -11.16
C ASP A 148 -2.64 -7.03 -11.60
N TYR A 149 -2.10 -5.81 -11.49
CA TYR A 149 -0.72 -5.52 -11.84
C TYR A 149 0.23 -5.81 -10.68
N LYS A 150 1.34 -6.44 -10.97
CA LYS A 150 2.38 -6.71 -9.99
C LYS A 150 3.77 -6.34 -10.50
N SER A 151 4.61 -5.87 -9.59
CA SER A 151 6.04 -5.72 -9.82
C SER A 151 6.80 -6.60 -8.84
N SER A 152 7.73 -7.40 -9.34
CA SER A 152 8.48 -8.35 -8.52
C SER A 152 9.97 -8.37 -8.89
N SER A 153 10.80 -8.95 -8.04
CA SER A 153 12.22 -9.17 -8.34
C SER A 153 12.47 -10.46 -9.15
N GLU A 154 11.46 -11.32 -9.24
CA GLU A 154 11.47 -12.61 -9.92
C GLU A 154 10.03 -13.02 -10.26
N ILE A 155 9.86 -14.02 -11.10
CA ILE A 155 8.54 -14.57 -11.43
C ILE A 155 7.95 -15.17 -10.13
N PRO A 156 6.79 -14.68 -9.68
CA PRO A 156 6.20 -15.14 -8.43
C PRO A 156 5.45 -16.46 -8.59
N ASP A 157 5.17 -17.12 -7.47
CA ASP A 157 4.02 -18.01 -7.38
C ASP A 157 2.74 -17.16 -7.43
N PHE A 158 1.96 -17.33 -8.51
CA PHE A 158 0.78 -16.50 -8.77
C PHE A 158 -0.39 -16.82 -7.83
N ASP A 159 -0.49 -18.03 -7.30
CA ASP A 159 -1.58 -18.42 -6.39
C ASP A 159 -1.65 -17.54 -5.13
N LYS A 160 -0.55 -16.94 -4.72
CA LYS A 160 -0.52 -15.98 -3.59
C LYS A 160 -1.37 -14.73 -3.81
N TYR A 161 -1.73 -14.41 -5.05
CA TYR A 161 -2.55 -13.24 -5.40
C TYR A 161 -4.05 -13.54 -5.46
N LEU A 162 -4.44 -14.82 -5.43
CA LEU A 162 -5.85 -15.24 -5.52
C LEU A 162 -6.71 -14.61 -4.43
N ASP A 163 -6.18 -14.45 -3.21
CA ASP A 163 -6.94 -13.81 -2.12
C ASP A 163 -7.39 -12.38 -2.47
N GLN A 164 -6.50 -11.59 -3.08
CA GLN A 164 -6.84 -10.23 -3.55
C GLN A 164 -7.84 -10.27 -4.70
N ILE A 165 -7.62 -11.13 -5.68
CA ILE A 165 -8.48 -11.26 -6.88
C ILE A 165 -9.89 -11.74 -6.50
N TYR A 166 -10.01 -12.68 -5.57
CA TYR A 166 -11.32 -13.12 -5.08
C TYR A 166 -12.08 -12.02 -4.33
N ARG A 167 -11.39 -11.09 -3.66
CA ARG A 167 -12.02 -9.90 -3.09
C ARG A 167 -12.53 -8.96 -4.17
N TYR A 168 -11.81 -8.81 -5.28
CA TYR A 168 -12.29 -8.07 -6.46
C TYR A 168 -13.50 -8.74 -7.09
N ARG A 169 -13.47 -10.08 -7.25
CA ARG A 169 -14.64 -10.84 -7.69
C ARG A 169 -15.86 -10.60 -6.77
N TYR A 170 -15.64 -10.60 -5.46
CA TYR A 170 -16.70 -10.32 -4.49
C TYR A 170 -17.30 -8.91 -4.68
N LEU A 171 -16.46 -7.89 -4.86
CA LEU A 171 -16.90 -6.51 -5.12
C LEU A 171 -17.74 -6.41 -6.40
N LEU A 172 -17.27 -7.01 -7.48
CA LEU A 172 -17.98 -7.01 -8.77
C LEU A 172 -19.30 -7.76 -8.68
N ASN A 173 -19.33 -8.94 -8.10
CA ASN A 173 -20.57 -9.70 -7.91
C ASN A 173 -21.58 -8.97 -7.02
N TYR A 174 -21.10 -8.14 -6.07
CA TYR A 174 -21.99 -7.32 -5.24
C TYR A 174 -22.58 -6.14 -6.00
N VAL A 175 -21.77 -5.46 -6.79
CA VAL A 175 -22.17 -4.23 -7.52
C VAL A 175 -22.88 -4.56 -8.85
N PHE A 176 -22.41 -5.60 -9.53
CA PHE A 176 -22.88 -6.02 -10.85
C PHE A 176 -23.24 -7.51 -10.87
N PRO A 177 -24.28 -7.92 -10.11
CA PRO A 177 -24.60 -9.35 -9.90
C PRO A 177 -24.99 -10.09 -11.19
N GLU A 178 -25.46 -9.37 -12.21
CA GLU A 178 -25.91 -9.96 -13.48
C GLU A 178 -24.77 -10.17 -14.49
N VAL A 179 -23.57 -9.65 -14.22
CA VAL A 179 -22.45 -9.78 -15.13
C VAL A 179 -21.49 -10.86 -14.60
N PRO A 180 -21.30 -11.97 -15.36
CA PRO A 180 -20.42 -13.03 -14.91
C PRO A 180 -18.95 -12.59 -14.92
N ILE A 181 -18.14 -13.23 -14.08
CA ILE A 181 -16.68 -13.12 -14.18
C ILE A 181 -16.22 -14.16 -15.19
N TYR A 182 -15.69 -13.69 -16.33
CA TYR A 182 -15.22 -14.55 -17.40
C TYR A 182 -13.80 -15.03 -17.19
N LYS A 183 -12.91 -14.15 -16.69
CA LYS A 183 -11.50 -14.48 -16.50
C LYS A 183 -10.90 -13.67 -15.35
N ILE A 184 -9.91 -14.25 -14.69
CA ILE A 184 -9.08 -13.56 -13.69
C ILE A 184 -7.61 -13.78 -13.99
N GLY A 185 -6.76 -12.80 -13.72
CA GLY A 185 -5.33 -12.91 -14.02
C GLY A 185 -4.47 -11.85 -13.36
N VAL A 186 -3.18 -12.01 -13.57
CA VAL A 186 -2.11 -11.13 -13.10
C VAL A 186 -1.18 -10.79 -14.23
N ILE A 187 -0.85 -9.52 -14.40
CA ILE A 187 0.27 -9.09 -15.22
C ILE A 187 1.41 -8.72 -14.30
N ASN A 188 2.47 -9.52 -14.31
CA ASN A 188 3.63 -9.29 -13.48
C ASN A 188 4.80 -8.79 -14.31
N ILE A 189 5.38 -7.64 -13.93
CA ILE A 189 6.57 -7.09 -14.56
C ILE A 189 7.75 -7.26 -13.61
N VAL A 190 8.74 -8.04 -14.05
CA VAL A 190 9.92 -8.34 -13.27
C VAL A 190 10.89 -7.17 -13.32
N LYS A 191 11.36 -6.73 -12.17
CA LYS A 191 12.37 -5.68 -12.04
C LYS A 191 13.71 -6.18 -12.59
N SER A 192 14.15 -5.65 -13.73
CA SER A 192 15.45 -6.00 -14.30
C SER A 192 16.58 -5.60 -13.34
N ARG A 193 17.54 -6.50 -13.16
CA ARG A 193 18.66 -6.32 -12.22
C ARG A 193 19.96 -5.92 -12.90
N ILE A 194 19.89 -5.36 -14.12
CA ILE A 194 21.11 -4.90 -14.79
C ILE A 194 21.74 -3.72 -14.06
N LYS A 195 23.06 -3.65 -14.12
CA LYS A 195 23.83 -2.56 -13.51
C LYS A 195 24.47 -1.72 -14.60
N LYS A 196 24.61 -0.41 -14.34
CA LYS A 196 25.32 0.50 -15.22
C LYS A 196 26.78 0.06 -15.39
N LEU A 197 27.24 0.00 -16.63
CA LEU A 197 28.64 -0.30 -16.94
C LEU A 197 29.51 0.95 -16.73
N LYS A 198 30.79 0.74 -16.44
CA LYS A 198 31.73 1.88 -16.24
C LYS A 198 31.92 2.73 -17.48
N SER A 199 31.68 2.16 -18.67
CA SER A 199 31.79 2.83 -19.96
C SER A 199 30.53 3.54 -20.42
N GLU A 200 29.42 3.40 -19.69
CA GLU A 200 28.11 3.97 -20.06
C GLU A 200 27.89 5.33 -19.39
N ASN A 201 27.32 6.27 -20.13
CA ASN A 201 26.66 7.42 -19.54
C ASN A 201 25.21 7.05 -19.12
N ASP A 202 24.50 7.97 -18.47
CA ASP A 202 23.15 7.69 -17.95
C ASP A 202 22.15 7.42 -19.07
N GLU A 203 22.23 8.10 -20.18
CA GLU A 203 21.34 7.91 -21.33
C GLU A 203 21.53 6.54 -21.99
N GLN A 204 22.79 6.10 -22.14
CA GLN A 204 23.10 4.77 -22.67
C GLN A 204 22.60 3.66 -21.76
N PHE A 205 22.72 3.86 -20.43
CA PHE A 205 22.22 2.92 -19.45
C PHE A 205 20.69 2.83 -19.48
N ARG A 206 19.98 3.96 -19.50
CA ARG A 206 18.51 4.01 -19.64
C ARG A 206 18.03 3.31 -20.90
N THR A 207 18.63 3.60 -22.04
CA THR A 207 18.31 2.96 -23.30
C THR A 207 18.52 1.45 -23.21
N ARG A 208 19.63 0.99 -22.65
CA ARG A 208 19.88 -0.44 -22.48
C ARG A 208 18.91 -1.08 -21.48
N TRP A 209 18.45 -0.35 -20.47
CA TRP A 209 17.48 -0.86 -19.52
C TRP A 209 16.10 -1.08 -20.17
N LYS A 210 15.63 -0.10 -20.95
CA LYS A 210 14.39 -0.23 -21.75
C LYS A 210 14.51 -1.40 -22.73
N ASN A 211 15.61 -1.50 -23.46
CA ASN A 211 15.84 -2.60 -24.42
C ASN A 211 15.81 -4.01 -23.79
N GLN A 212 16.05 -4.16 -22.49
CA GLN A 212 15.89 -5.47 -21.83
C GLN A 212 14.46 -5.98 -21.95
N TYR A 213 13.47 -5.12 -21.80
CA TYR A 213 12.06 -5.49 -21.89
C TYR A 213 11.59 -5.73 -23.33
N GLU A 214 12.26 -5.10 -24.31
CA GLU A 214 12.00 -5.36 -25.74
C GLU A 214 12.60 -6.69 -26.19
N VAL A 215 13.84 -6.96 -25.79
CA VAL A 215 14.60 -8.14 -26.25
C VAL A 215 14.21 -9.41 -25.48
N TYR A 216 13.89 -9.28 -24.19
CA TYR A 216 13.59 -10.42 -23.30
C TYR A 216 12.21 -10.33 -22.66
N PRO A 217 11.12 -9.99 -23.40
CA PRO A 217 9.81 -9.81 -22.81
C PRO A 217 9.32 -11.05 -22.06
N ASN A 218 9.53 -12.24 -22.58
CA ASN A 218 9.06 -13.51 -21.97
C ASN A 218 9.70 -13.81 -20.60
N HIS A 219 10.80 -13.16 -20.24
CA HIS A 219 11.45 -13.29 -18.92
C HIS A 219 11.08 -12.17 -17.96
N LEU A 220 10.66 -11.03 -18.50
CA LEU A 220 10.44 -9.81 -17.72
C LEU A 220 8.96 -9.41 -17.63
N ILE A 221 8.12 -9.91 -18.55
CA ILE A 221 6.68 -9.65 -18.55
C ILE A 221 5.97 -10.99 -18.55
N ASN A 222 5.19 -11.23 -17.51
CA ASN A 222 4.48 -12.50 -17.34
C ASN A 222 2.99 -12.22 -17.21
N VAL A 223 2.23 -12.71 -18.17
CA VAL A 223 0.77 -12.72 -18.12
C VAL A 223 0.34 -14.09 -17.61
N HIS A 224 -0.31 -14.12 -16.46
CA HIS A 224 -0.84 -15.33 -15.88
C HIS A 224 -2.36 -15.22 -15.75
N CYS A 225 -3.09 -15.92 -16.61
CA CYS A 225 -4.53 -16.09 -16.47
C CYS A 225 -4.79 -17.41 -15.74
N PHE A 226 -5.51 -17.35 -14.65
CA PHE A 226 -5.87 -18.54 -13.88
C PHE A 226 -6.83 -19.42 -14.69
N ASP A 227 -6.73 -20.73 -14.51
CA ASP A 227 -7.64 -21.66 -15.16
C ASP A 227 -9.08 -21.55 -14.60
N ASN A 228 -10.03 -22.12 -15.34
CA ASN A 228 -11.46 -22.01 -15.00
C ASN A 228 -11.82 -22.67 -13.66
N SER A 229 -10.97 -23.56 -13.09
CA SER A 229 -11.20 -24.13 -11.77
C SER A 229 -11.18 -23.08 -10.66
N LYS A 230 -10.44 -21.96 -10.87
CA LYS A 230 -10.41 -20.81 -9.96
C LYS A 230 -11.65 -19.91 -10.09
N LEU A 231 -12.49 -20.13 -11.10
CA LEU A 231 -13.78 -19.46 -11.26
C LEU A 231 -14.95 -20.27 -10.70
N ASP A 232 -14.68 -21.48 -10.21
CA ASP A 232 -15.69 -22.34 -9.63
C ASP A 232 -16.43 -21.65 -8.46
N ASP A 233 -17.77 -21.75 -8.46
CA ASP A 233 -18.61 -21.08 -7.47
C ASP A 233 -18.53 -21.74 -6.10
N GLU A 234 -18.29 -23.04 -6.00
CA GLU A 234 -18.13 -23.73 -4.74
C GLU A 234 -16.85 -23.25 -4.02
N ALA A 235 -15.72 -23.26 -4.74
CA ALA A 235 -14.45 -22.74 -4.23
C ALA A 235 -14.55 -21.26 -3.85
N PHE A 236 -15.26 -20.46 -4.64
CA PHE A 236 -15.49 -19.06 -4.32
C PHE A 236 -16.38 -18.86 -3.09
N ASN A 237 -17.44 -19.66 -2.90
CA ASN A 237 -18.29 -19.59 -1.73
C ASN A 237 -17.52 -19.96 -0.46
N ASP A 238 -16.65 -20.96 -0.50
CA ASP A 238 -15.77 -21.32 0.61
C ASP A 238 -14.81 -20.17 0.92
N TYR A 239 -14.28 -19.51 -0.11
CA TYR A 239 -13.48 -18.31 0.07
C TYR A 239 -14.26 -17.19 0.76
N ILE A 240 -15.52 -16.91 0.37
CA ILE A 240 -16.35 -15.88 0.99
C ILE A 240 -16.62 -16.19 2.48
N LEU A 241 -16.83 -17.46 2.82
CA LEU A 241 -16.95 -17.85 4.23
C LEU A 241 -15.70 -17.53 5.03
N ASN A 242 -14.51 -17.81 4.46
CA ASN A 242 -13.24 -17.46 5.10
C ASN A 242 -13.04 -15.95 5.21
N PHE A 243 -13.36 -15.20 4.16
CA PHE A 243 -13.30 -13.75 4.15
C PHE A 243 -14.17 -13.12 5.26
N ARG A 244 -15.39 -13.61 5.44
CA ARG A 244 -16.28 -13.19 6.54
C ARG A 244 -15.69 -13.53 7.91
N ARG A 245 -15.07 -14.72 8.09
CA ARG A 245 -14.34 -15.07 9.33
C ARG A 245 -13.18 -14.12 9.61
N GLN A 246 -12.43 -13.74 8.59
CA GLN A 246 -11.33 -12.78 8.72
C GLN A 246 -11.84 -11.40 9.16
N ALA A 247 -12.97 -10.92 8.60
CA ALA A 247 -13.57 -9.65 9.00
C ALA A 247 -14.08 -9.69 10.46
N ASP A 248 -14.73 -10.78 10.87
CA ASP A 248 -15.17 -11.00 12.26
C ASP A 248 -13.98 -11.04 13.22
N LEU A 249 -12.89 -11.70 12.83
CA LEU A 249 -11.65 -11.77 13.64
C LEU A 249 -10.99 -10.39 13.76
N ALA A 250 -10.84 -9.68 12.66
CA ALA A 250 -10.24 -8.35 12.66
C ALA A 250 -11.06 -7.36 13.51
N THR A 251 -12.38 -7.44 13.43
CA THR A 251 -13.26 -6.63 14.28
C THR A 251 -13.09 -6.99 15.76
N SER A 252 -13.03 -8.27 16.09
CA SER A 252 -12.81 -8.73 17.47
C SER A 252 -11.43 -8.29 18.01
N ILE A 253 -10.38 -8.32 17.17
CA ILE A 253 -9.06 -7.80 17.53
C ILE A 253 -9.14 -6.30 17.87
N ASP A 254 -9.79 -5.53 17.00
CA ASP A 254 -9.89 -4.08 17.13
C ASP A 254 -10.74 -3.66 18.34
N GLU A 255 -11.92 -4.26 18.52
CA GLU A 255 -12.84 -3.94 19.62
C GLU A 255 -12.28 -4.32 21.00
N ASN A 256 -11.50 -5.37 21.09
CA ASN A 256 -10.93 -5.84 22.35
C ASN A 256 -9.49 -5.34 22.57
N GLY A 257 -8.95 -4.51 21.69
CA GLY A 257 -7.58 -3.99 21.81
C GLY A 257 -6.50 -5.08 21.77
N LEU A 258 -6.74 -6.20 21.05
CA LEU A 258 -5.84 -7.35 21.01
C LEU A 258 -4.70 -7.15 20.00
N TYR A 259 -3.91 -6.11 20.19
CA TYR A 259 -2.81 -5.76 19.30
C TYR A 259 -1.50 -6.42 19.73
N PHE A 260 -1.27 -7.62 19.25
CA PHE A 260 -0.02 -8.35 19.49
C PHE A 260 0.89 -8.29 18.27
N ILE A 261 2.20 -8.43 18.52
CA ILE A 261 3.21 -8.51 17.47
C ILE A 261 3.30 -9.96 17.00
N ASN A 262 3.08 -10.17 15.71
CA ASN A 262 3.38 -11.44 15.09
C ASN A 262 4.84 -11.46 14.63
N TYR A 263 5.74 -11.89 15.50
CA TYR A 263 7.18 -11.92 15.24
C TYR A 263 7.58 -12.74 13.99
N GLN A 264 6.79 -13.72 13.58
CA GLN A 264 7.05 -14.47 12.36
C GLN A 264 6.86 -13.61 11.11
N ASN A 265 5.89 -12.70 11.16
CA ASN A 265 5.61 -11.76 10.08
C ASN A 265 6.43 -10.47 10.18
N ALA A 266 7.01 -10.16 11.33
CA ALA A 266 7.76 -8.93 11.58
C ALA A 266 9.29 -9.13 11.61
N LYS A 267 9.81 -10.37 11.51
CA LYS A 267 11.23 -10.70 11.71
C LYS A 267 12.23 -10.17 10.67
N GLU A 268 11.73 -9.61 9.60
CA GLU A 268 12.55 -9.05 8.53
C GLU A 268 12.14 -7.60 8.25
N PRO A 269 13.08 -6.67 8.02
CA PRO A 269 12.76 -5.25 7.81
C PRO A 269 11.78 -4.98 6.66
N TYR A 270 11.73 -5.87 5.66
CA TYR A 270 10.83 -5.75 4.50
C TYR A 270 9.43 -6.31 4.76
N LYS A 271 9.20 -6.98 5.89
CA LYS A 271 7.89 -7.57 6.23
C LYS A 271 7.04 -6.67 7.11
N SER A 272 7.67 -5.79 7.87
CA SER A 272 6.98 -4.79 8.69
C SER A 272 7.74 -3.48 8.64
N GLU A 273 7.05 -2.39 8.39
CA GLU A 273 7.63 -1.05 8.46
C GLU A 273 8.02 -0.67 9.89
N TYR A 274 7.52 -1.38 10.89
CA TYR A 274 7.80 -1.16 12.32
C TYR A 274 8.86 -2.09 12.89
N TYR A 275 9.64 -2.76 12.05
CA TYR A 275 10.68 -3.69 12.45
C TYR A 275 11.61 -3.12 13.53
N ASP A 276 12.07 -1.88 13.34
CA ASP A 276 13.01 -1.25 14.25
C ASP A 276 12.39 -0.97 15.63
N ILE A 277 11.09 -0.68 15.68
CA ILE A 277 10.34 -0.55 16.95
C ILE A 277 10.26 -1.90 17.67
N TYR A 278 9.93 -2.98 16.94
CA TYR A 278 9.73 -4.29 17.54
C TYR A 278 11.02 -4.95 18.05
N PHE A 279 12.15 -4.56 17.48
CA PHE A 279 13.45 -5.11 17.83
C PHE A 279 14.35 -4.10 18.56
N ASP A 280 13.73 -3.14 19.26
CA ASP A 280 14.36 -2.20 20.21
C ASP A 280 15.59 -1.49 19.65
N LYS A 281 15.53 -1.04 18.40
CA LYS A 281 16.63 -0.25 17.84
C LYS A 281 16.64 1.16 18.45
N PRO A 282 17.81 1.67 18.83
CA PRO A 282 17.94 3.01 19.37
C PRO A 282 17.30 4.05 18.41
N ASN A 283 16.52 4.96 18.97
CA ASN A 283 15.84 6.05 18.26
C ASN A 283 14.79 5.60 17.22
N ALA A 284 14.33 4.35 17.25
CA ALA A 284 13.32 3.84 16.32
C ALA A 284 12.10 4.76 16.22
N TYR A 285 11.58 5.25 17.35
CA TYR A 285 10.44 6.16 17.39
C TYR A 285 10.69 7.53 16.75
N LEU A 286 11.96 7.95 16.64
CA LEU A 286 12.33 9.23 16.02
C LEU A 286 12.26 9.19 14.50
N GLU A 287 12.20 7.99 13.92
CA GLU A 287 12.14 7.76 12.48
C GLU A 287 10.69 7.68 11.96
N TYR A 288 9.69 7.67 12.85
CA TYR A 288 8.29 7.53 12.48
C TYR A 288 7.52 8.84 12.59
N ASN A 289 6.51 8.98 11.73
CA ASN A 289 5.63 10.15 11.70
C ASN A 289 4.18 9.73 11.94
N ILE A 290 3.43 10.61 12.58
CA ILE A 290 1.98 10.48 12.70
C ILE A 290 1.32 11.00 11.42
N LYS A 291 0.26 10.32 11.00
CA LYS A 291 -0.51 10.67 9.81
C LYS A 291 -1.37 11.91 10.07
N ASP A 292 -1.25 12.91 9.21
CA ASP A 292 -2.07 14.11 9.25
C ASP A 292 -3.49 13.89 8.69
N THR A 293 -4.50 14.30 9.47
CA THR A 293 -5.90 14.33 9.02
C THR A 293 -6.38 15.76 9.01
N ILE A 294 -6.67 16.30 7.83
CA ILE A 294 -7.25 17.62 7.69
C ILE A 294 -8.77 17.48 7.72
N LEU A 295 -9.42 18.16 8.67
CA LEU A 295 -10.86 18.18 8.81
C LEU A 295 -11.42 19.47 8.22
N ASP A 296 -12.62 19.39 7.63
CA ASP A 296 -13.39 20.58 7.32
C ASP A 296 -14.01 21.20 8.59
N PRO A 297 -14.67 22.40 8.50
CA PRO A 297 -15.31 23.02 9.64
C PRO A 297 -16.39 22.17 10.34
N ASP A 298 -16.94 21.18 9.62
CA ASP A 298 -17.97 20.26 10.12
C ASP A 298 -17.37 18.93 10.62
N ASN A 299 -16.04 18.87 10.81
CA ASN A 299 -15.25 17.71 11.23
C ASN A 299 -15.27 16.51 10.25
N ASN A 300 -15.62 16.71 8.99
CA ASN A 300 -15.44 15.67 7.97
C ASN A 300 -13.99 15.63 7.51
N VAL A 301 -13.48 14.42 7.24
CA VAL A 301 -12.12 14.24 6.73
C VAL A 301 -12.04 14.73 5.29
N LEU A 302 -11.37 15.87 5.05
CA LEU A 302 -11.12 16.42 3.72
C LEU A 302 -9.96 15.71 3.03
N THR A 303 -8.88 15.49 3.77
CA THR A 303 -7.70 14.82 3.23
C THR A 303 -6.88 14.25 4.37
N THR A 304 -6.13 13.23 4.05
CA THR A 304 -5.08 12.71 4.92
C THR A 304 -3.75 13.00 4.26
N LYS A 305 -3.05 14.03 4.74
CA LYS A 305 -1.75 14.41 4.22
C LYS A 305 -0.66 13.68 4.99
N ARG A 306 0.20 12.94 4.29
CA ARG A 306 1.47 12.52 4.83
C ARG A 306 2.44 13.67 4.62
N ASP A 307 2.71 14.44 5.65
CA ASP A 307 3.88 15.30 5.59
C ASP A 307 5.11 14.43 5.82
N CYS A 308 5.86 14.23 4.73
CA CYS A 308 7.21 13.71 4.77
C CYS A 308 8.10 14.79 5.37
N VAL A 309 7.97 15.02 6.66
CA VAL A 309 8.90 15.90 7.34
C VAL A 309 10.07 15.06 7.79
N LYS A 310 11.28 15.62 7.61
CA LYS A 310 12.56 15.01 8.00
C LYS A 310 12.47 14.36 9.38
N SER A 311 13.25 13.32 9.61
CA SER A 311 13.36 12.39 10.75
C SER A 311 13.17 12.92 12.17
N ASP A 312 12.98 14.16 12.33
CA ASP A 312 13.01 14.86 13.60
C ASP A 312 11.63 15.28 14.08
N MET A 313 10.57 14.86 13.38
CA MET A 313 9.26 15.42 13.62
C MET A 313 8.19 14.32 13.61
N LEU A 314 7.64 14.03 14.76
CA LEU A 314 6.30 13.50 14.88
C LEU A 314 5.37 14.69 14.64
N VAL A 315 4.70 14.71 13.49
CA VAL A 315 3.80 15.81 13.15
C VAL A 315 2.39 15.44 13.54
N ILE A 316 1.80 16.30 14.32
CA ILE A 316 0.40 16.21 14.66
C ILE A 316 -0.41 17.03 13.71
N SER A 317 -1.47 16.45 13.30
CA SER A 317 -2.43 17.13 12.48
C SER A 317 -3.61 17.65 13.27
N LYS A 318 -3.42 18.84 13.78
CA LYS A 318 -4.54 19.79 13.84
C LYS A 318 -4.11 21.04 13.08
N PRO A 319 -5.01 21.71 12.34
CA PRO A 319 -4.64 22.76 11.37
C PRO A 319 -3.89 23.95 11.94
N ASN A 320 -3.63 24.03 13.23
CA ASN A 320 -3.00 25.16 13.89
C ASN A 320 -1.95 24.77 14.92
N VAL A 321 -1.46 23.53 14.90
CA VAL A 321 -0.52 23.06 15.93
C VAL A 321 0.72 22.48 15.26
N MET A 322 1.82 23.16 15.41
CA MET A 322 3.15 22.63 15.04
C MET A 322 3.90 22.26 16.31
N TYR A 323 3.61 21.08 16.86
CA TYR A 323 4.42 20.52 17.91
C TYR A 323 4.96 19.17 17.49
N ASN A 324 6.28 19.03 17.43
CA ASN A 324 6.95 17.79 17.04
C ASN A 324 7.77 17.25 18.20
N TYR A 325 8.09 15.95 18.14
CA TYR A 325 8.86 15.28 19.18
C TYR A 325 10.21 15.96 19.48
N LYS A 326 10.93 16.43 18.47
CA LYS A 326 12.22 17.10 18.67
C LYS A 326 12.07 18.44 19.43
N GLN A 327 11.00 19.13 19.17
CA GLN A 327 10.67 20.34 19.93
C GLN A 327 10.31 19.99 21.38
N TYR A 328 9.53 18.93 21.60
CA TYR A 328 9.25 18.39 22.94
C TYR A 328 10.56 18.02 23.66
N GLU A 329 11.43 17.22 23.02
CA GLU A 329 12.73 16.82 23.58
C GLU A 329 13.57 18.05 23.98
N LYS A 330 13.66 19.04 23.09
CA LYS A 330 14.37 20.29 23.33
C LYS A 330 13.80 21.06 24.51
N GLU A 331 12.47 21.20 24.59
CA GLU A 331 11.78 21.87 25.69
C GLU A 331 11.96 21.09 26.99
N LYS A 332 11.87 19.76 26.98
CA LYS A 332 12.07 18.92 28.16
C LYS A 332 13.50 19.03 28.71
N ILE A 333 14.50 19.01 27.80
CA ILE A 333 15.90 19.19 28.20
C ILE A 333 16.15 20.58 28.77
N ALA A 334 15.55 21.63 28.19
CA ALA A 334 15.69 22.99 28.67
C ALA A 334 15.03 23.22 30.03
N ASN A 335 14.02 22.43 30.39
CA ASN A 335 13.18 22.58 31.58
C ASN A 335 13.25 21.34 32.49
N LEU A 336 14.40 20.66 32.58
CA LEU A 336 14.61 19.46 33.40
C LEU A 336 14.29 19.62 34.90
N LYS A 337 14.17 20.86 35.39
CA LYS A 337 13.84 21.15 36.80
C LYS A 337 12.34 21.17 37.07
N MET A 338 11.52 21.21 36.03
CA MET A 338 10.06 21.16 36.20
C MET A 338 9.64 19.69 36.42
N ASN A 339 8.71 19.49 37.36
CA ASN A 339 8.03 18.21 37.44
C ASN A 339 7.11 18.03 36.24
N ASP A 340 6.58 16.82 36.07
CA ASP A 340 5.82 16.49 34.86
C ASP A 340 4.53 17.30 34.72
N VAL A 341 3.88 17.65 35.82
CA VAL A 341 2.65 18.46 35.79
C VAL A 341 2.97 19.92 35.42
N GLU A 342 4.00 20.49 36.01
CA GLU A 342 4.45 21.86 35.67
C GLU A 342 4.91 21.96 34.21
N PHE A 343 5.52 20.91 33.70
CA PHE A 343 5.98 20.87 32.35
C PHE A 343 4.81 20.72 31.35
N ASP A 344 3.79 19.94 31.70
CA ASP A 344 2.58 19.83 30.89
C ASP A 344 1.84 21.17 30.83
N ASP A 345 1.63 21.82 31.96
CA ASP A 345 1.00 23.13 32.03
C ASP A 345 1.78 24.17 31.20
N TYR A 346 3.11 24.14 31.28
CA TYR A 346 3.98 24.96 30.45
C TYR A 346 3.77 24.70 28.95
N LEU A 347 3.73 23.42 28.53
CA LEU A 347 3.52 23.08 27.14
C LEU A 347 2.14 23.48 26.62
N HIS A 348 1.09 23.26 27.41
CA HIS A 348 -0.27 23.70 27.06
C HIS A 348 -0.41 25.22 26.97
N SER A 349 0.38 25.98 27.78
CA SER A 349 0.39 27.44 27.70
C SER A 349 1.09 27.98 26.45
N LYS A 350 2.05 27.21 25.90
CA LYS A 350 2.91 27.62 24.79
C LYS A 350 2.47 27.06 23.46
N TYR A 351 1.84 25.88 23.47
CA TYR A 351 1.44 25.13 22.26
C TYR A 351 0.03 24.60 22.42
N GLU A 352 -0.73 24.58 21.35
CA GLU A 352 -1.94 23.79 21.26
C GLU A 352 -1.54 22.31 21.09
N VAL A 353 -1.49 21.54 22.16
CA VAL A 353 -1.13 20.13 22.19
C VAL A 353 -2.19 19.34 22.96
N ASP A 354 -2.62 18.20 22.47
CA ASP A 354 -3.54 17.34 23.21
C ASP A 354 -2.80 16.35 24.12
N ASP A 355 -3.53 15.87 25.13
CA ASP A 355 -2.98 14.98 26.15
C ASP A 355 -2.49 13.64 25.60
N GLU A 356 -3.17 13.08 24.58
CA GLU A 356 -2.77 11.80 23.98
C GLU A 356 -1.39 11.90 23.36
N LEU A 357 -1.15 12.99 22.66
CA LEU A 357 0.12 13.23 22.04
C LEU A 357 1.22 13.55 23.03
N LEU A 358 0.89 14.34 24.04
CA LEU A 358 1.81 14.62 25.13
C LEU A 358 2.26 13.32 25.81
N ASN A 359 1.33 12.39 26.05
CA ASN A 359 1.63 11.08 26.61
C ASN A 359 2.50 10.23 25.67
N LEU A 360 2.26 10.30 24.35
CA LEU A 360 3.12 9.64 23.38
C LEU A 360 4.55 10.20 23.40
N TYR A 361 4.71 11.52 23.47
CA TYR A 361 6.04 12.15 23.57
C TYR A 361 6.76 11.80 24.85
N LYS A 362 6.05 11.78 25.97
CA LYS A 362 6.60 11.35 27.27
C LYS A 362 7.10 9.90 27.21
N SER A 363 6.27 9.01 26.68
CA SER A 363 6.62 7.60 26.53
C SER A 363 7.85 7.42 25.64
N THR A 364 7.91 8.15 24.52
CA THR A 364 9.04 8.13 23.59
C THR A 364 10.31 8.67 24.25
N PHE A 365 10.21 9.79 24.99
CA PHE A 365 11.35 10.39 25.68
C PHE A 365 11.91 9.47 26.76
N ASN A 366 11.05 8.85 27.57
CA ASN A 366 11.46 7.92 28.60
C ASN A 366 12.11 6.67 28.01
N PHE A 367 11.59 6.16 26.91
CA PHE A 367 12.19 5.05 26.17
C PHE A 367 13.60 5.41 25.68
N VAL A 368 13.77 6.56 25.04
CA VAL A 368 15.08 7.03 24.53
C VAL A 368 16.08 7.25 25.66
N LEU A 369 15.63 7.74 26.85
CA LEU A 369 16.51 7.90 27.99
C LEU A 369 16.99 6.58 28.59
N GLN A 370 16.16 5.55 28.56
CA GLN A 370 16.54 4.22 29.06
C GLN A 370 17.56 3.49 28.17
N GLN A 371 17.67 3.93 26.90
CA GLN A 371 18.64 3.37 25.93
C GLN A 371 19.99 4.11 25.91
N LYS A 372 20.10 5.26 26.58
CA LYS A 372 21.36 6.01 26.79
C LYS A 372 22.02 5.63 28.09
#